data_738baf71c1bc946e52601d0f9822d362
#
_entry.id   738baf71c1bc946e52601d0f9822d362
#
_cell.length_a   1.000
_cell.length_b   1.000
_cell.length_c   1.000
_cell.angle_alpha   90.00
_cell.angle_beta   90.00
_cell.angle_gamma   90.00
#
_symmetry.space_group_name_H-M   'P 1'
#
loop_
_entity.id
_entity.type
_entity.pdbx_description
1 polymer ?
#
loop_
_entity_poly.entity_id
_entity_poly.type
_entity_poly.pdbx_seq_one_letter_code
_entity_poly.pdbx_strand_id
1 'polypeptide(L)'
;MARYRRVNIDGQSLYKTETRKVAVASLPGTFVTINGDNEFAVAATTVGRLYVLDPAFSEGLGITDSIPAGHSTSGNYVEEGRELAILCPAGTYAKDTPIKLGENGQGAIADSDTDTVLGYSQDDATIAAGATDFIRVRFRVGTVAPATGGGE
;
A
#
# COMPACT_ATOMS: atom_id res chain seq x y z
N MET A 1 -17.60 -2.14 -2.84
CA MET A 1 -16.90 -2.88 -3.93
C MET A 1 -15.53 -2.28 -4.11
N ALA A 2 -14.48 -3.09 -4.13
CA ALA A 2 -13.14 -2.61 -4.36
C ALA A 2 -13.00 -2.05 -5.80
N ARG A 3 -12.33 -0.92 -5.95
CA ARG A 3 -12.09 -0.25 -7.25
C ARG A 3 -11.18 -1.05 -8.16
N TYR A 4 -10.24 -1.78 -7.58
CA TYR A 4 -9.28 -2.59 -8.32
C TYR A 4 -9.44 -4.07 -7.98
N ARG A 5 -9.08 -4.92 -8.93
CA ARG A 5 -9.07 -6.38 -8.75
C ARG A 5 -7.68 -6.96 -8.56
N ARG A 6 -6.66 -6.15 -8.79
CA ARG A 6 -5.24 -6.51 -8.64
C ARG A 6 -4.49 -5.41 -7.94
N VAL A 7 -3.46 -5.79 -7.20
CA VAL A 7 -2.52 -4.85 -6.57
C VAL A 7 -1.48 -4.39 -7.59
N ASN A 8 -0.93 -5.28 -8.39
CA ASN A 8 -0.01 -4.94 -9.46
C ASN A 8 -0.81 -4.45 -10.68
N ILE A 9 -0.88 -3.14 -10.85
CA ILE A 9 -1.72 -2.48 -11.87
C ILE A 9 -0.91 -2.12 -13.12
N ASP A 10 0.38 -1.87 -12.97
CA ASP A 10 1.24 -1.46 -14.07
C ASP A 10 1.63 -2.60 -15.01
N GLY A 11 1.29 -3.84 -14.65
CA GLY A 11 1.59 -5.02 -15.45
C GLY A 11 3.07 -5.31 -15.61
N GLN A 12 3.92 -4.49 -14.99
CA GLN A 12 5.36 -4.65 -15.12
C GLN A 12 5.92 -5.56 -14.05
N SER A 13 6.85 -6.39 -14.47
CA SER A 13 7.81 -7.06 -13.63
C SER A 13 7.28 -8.20 -12.76
N LEU A 14 7.16 -9.34 -13.41
CA LEU A 14 7.10 -10.64 -12.72
C LEU A 14 8.35 -10.90 -11.86
N TYR A 15 9.46 -10.20 -12.11
CA TYR A 15 10.75 -10.39 -11.44
C TYR A 15 10.87 -9.64 -10.11
N LYS A 16 9.90 -8.82 -9.76
CA LYS A 16 9.93 -8.00 -8.54
C LYS A 16 8.86 -8.41 -7.55
N THR A 17 8.57 -9.69 -7.54
CA THR A 17 7.66 -10.32 -6.58
C THR A 17 8.39 -11.40 -5.81
N GLU A 18 8.03 -11.56 -4.57
CA GLU A 18 8.45 -12.69 -3.74
C GLU A 18 7.21 -13.36 -3.16
N THR A 19 7.27 -14.68 -2.99
CA THR A 19 6.18 -15.45 -2.39
C THR A 19 6.58 -15.90 -1.00
N ARG A 20 5.78 -15.56 0.00
CA ARG A 20 5.98 -15.96 1.40
C ARG A 20 4.64 -16.16 2.10
N LYS A 21 4.69 -16.85 3.22
CA LYS A 21 3.56 -16.92 4.14
C LYS A 21 3.33 -15.56 4.79
N VAL A 22 2.09 -15.25 5.11
CA VAL A 22 1.77 -14.10 5.97
C VAL A 22 1.79 -14.52 7.44
N ALA A 23 2.44 -13.72 8.26
CA ALA A 23 2.58 -14.01 9.69
C ALA A 23 1.25 -13.89 10.44
N VAL A 24 0.39 -12.97 10.01
CA VAL A 24 -0.96 -12.76 10.54
C VAL A 24 -1.94 -12.60 9.39
N ALA A 25 -3.23 -12.82 9.64
CA ALA A 25 -4.25 -12.58 8.63
C ALA A 25 -4.12 -11.15 8.09
N SER A 26 -4.02 -11.01 6.78
CA SER A 26 -3.69 -9.73 6.13
C SER A 26 -4.55 -9.53 4.88
N LEU A 27 -4.85 -8.26 4.59
CA LEU A 27 -5.60 -7.89 3.39
C LEU A 27 -4.64 -7.58 2.23
N PRO A 28 -5.02 -7.91 0.99
CA PRO A 28 -4.30 -7.43 -0.19
C PRO A 28 -4.20 -5.90 -0.22
N GLY A 29 -3.15 -5.38 -0.81
CA GLY A 29 -2.91 -3.94 -0.90
C GLY A 29 -2.29 -3.32 0.34
N THR A 30 -1.97 -4.10 1.38
CA THR A 30 -1.27 -3.62 2.56
C THR A 30 0.24 -3.72 2.41
N PHE A 31 0.93 -2.78 3.04
CA PHE A 31 2.39 -2.81 3.12
C PHE A 31 2.86 -3.84 4.12
N VAL A 32 3.85 -4.62 3.72
CA VAL A 32 4.47 -5.64 4.57
C VAL A 32 5.99 -5.57 4.46
N THR A 33 6.64 -6.07 5.48
CA THR A 33 8.08 -6.32 5.52
C THR A 33 8.32 -7.81 5.72
N ILE A 34 9.56 -8.26 5.60
CA ILE A 34 9.93 -9.66 5.88
C ILE A 34 10.48 -9.72 7.29
N ASN A 35 9.87 -10.55 8.14
CA ASN A 35 10.29 -10.74 9.52
C ASN A 35 11.45 -11.75 9.66
N GLY A 36 11.89 -12.01 10.91
CA GLY A 36 12.95 -12.94 11.19
C GLY A 36 12.65 -14.42 10.84
N ASP A 37 11.38 -14.79 10.73
CA ASP A 37 10.92 -16.12 10.32
C ASP A 37 10.71 -16.24 8.81
N ASN A 38 11.16 -15.24 8.07
CA ASN A 38 11.04 -15.18 6.61
C ASN A 38 9.59 -15.13 6.10
N GLU A 39 8.71 -14.52 6.87
CA GLU A 39 7.30 -14.33 6.56
C GLU A 39 7.00 -12.85 6.28
N PHE A 40 5.93 -12.59 5.53
CA PHE A 40 5.38 -11.24 5.41
C PHE A 40 4.70 -10.83 6.71
N ALA A 41 5.19 -9.77 7.32
CA ALA A 41 4.61 -9.13 8.49
C ALA A 41 4.10 -7.73 8.13
N VAL A 42 3.01 -7.29 8.77
CA VAL A 42 2.46 -5.94 8.55
C VAL A 42 3.56 -4.91 8.80
N ALA A 43 3.75 -3.99 7.87
CA ALA A 43 4.79 -2.98 7.98
C ALA A 43 4.43 -1.97 9.08
N ALA A 44 5.35 -1.78 10.01
CA ALA A 44 5.32 -0.71 11.00
C ALA A 44 6.34 0.40 10.71
N THR A 45 7.21 0.17 9.75
CA THR A 45 8.29 1.09 9.37
C THR A 45 8.55 0.98 7.87
N THR A 46 9.10 2.02 7.29
CA THR A 46 9.56 2.05 5.90
C THR A 46 11.05 1.68 5.74
N VAL A 47 11.70 1.34 6.84
CA VAL A 47 13.10 0.92 6.83
C VAL A 47 13.21 -0.52 6.29
N GLY A 48 14.14 -0.72 5.37
CA GLY A 48 14.37 -2.03 4.76
C GLY A 48 13.51 -2.27 3.52
N ARG A 49 13.30 -3.55 3.21
CA ARG A 49 12.54 -3.95 2.03
C ARG A 49 11.04 -3.91 2.32
N LEU A 50 10.34 -3.09 1.56
CA LEU A 50 8.89 -2.91 1.65
C LEU A 50 8.20 -3.59 0.47
N TYR A 51 7.14 -4.32 0.75
CA TYR A 51 6.31 -5.00 -0.25
C TYR A 51 4.85 -4.61 -0.08
N VAL A 52 4.06 -4.82 -1.11
CA VAL A 52 2.61 -4.71 -1.08
C VAL A 52 2.02 -6.07 -1.43
N LEU A 53 1.12 -6.58 -0.60
CA LEU A 53 0.53 -7.91 -0.78
C LEU A 53 -0.40 -7.96 -1.98
N ASP A 54 -0.23 -9.00 -2.80
CA ASP A 54 -1.23 -9.43 -3.78
C ASP A 54 -2.30 -10.32 -3.11
N PRO A 55 -3.48 -10.43 -3.73
CA PRO A 55 -4.44 -11.46 -3.35
C PRO A 55 -3.82 -12.86 -3.48
N ALA A 56 -4.23 -13.78 -2.61
CA ALA A 56 -3.82 -15.17 -2.71
C ALA A 56 -4.58 -15.89 -3.85
N PHE A 57 -4.30 -15.51 -5.07
CA PHE A 57 -4.98 -16.03 -6.27
C PHE A 57 -4.85 -17.55 -6.42
N SER A 58 -3.74 -18.12 -6.00
CA SER A 58 -3.51 -19.57 -6.03
C SER A 58 -4.49 -20.35 -5.14
N GLU A 59 -5.10 -19.68 -4.17
CA GLU A 59 -6.12 -20.24 -3.28
C GLU A 59 -7.54 -19.81 -3.67
N GLY A 60 -7.72 -19.13 -4.80
CA GLY A 60 -9.00 -18.65 -5.26
C GLY A 60 -9.51 -17.39 -4.55
N LEU A 61 -8.65 -16.72 -3.79
CA LEU A 61 -9.01 -15.50 -3.06
C LEU A 61 -8.87 -14.25 -3.94
N GLY A 62 -9.77 -13.32 -3.77
CA GLY A 62 -9.80 -12.04 -4.48
C GLY A 62 -9.21 -10.89 -3.68
N ILE A 63 -9.27 -9.69 -4.26
CA ILE A 63 -8.63 -8.49 -3.70
C ILE A 63 -9.26 -8.02 -2.38
N THR A 64 -10.50 -8.42 -2.09
CA THR A 64 -11.20 -8.08 -0.84
C THR A 64 -11.13 -9.19 0.20
N ASP A 65 -10.53 -10.32 -0.13
CA ASP A 65 -10.48 -11.49 0.75
C ASP A 65 -9.23 -11.45 1.62
N SER A 66 -9.43 -11.61 2.93
CA SER A 66 -8.32 -11.72 3.87
C SER A 66 -7.52 -13.00 3.60
N ILE A 67 -6.19 -12.87 3.57
CA ILE A 67 -5.27 -14.00 3.46
C ILE A 67 -5.07 -14.54 4.87
N PRO A 68 -5.44 -15.80 5.15
CA PRO A 68 -5.30 -16.37 6.49
C PRO A 68 -3.82 -16.45 6.92
N ALA A 69 -3.57 -16.31 8.22
CA ALA A 69 -2.24 -16.50 8.79
C ALA A 69 -1.64 -17.86 8.39
N GLY A 70 -0.38 -17.88 8.02
CA GLY A 70 0.33 -19.08 7.57
C GLY A 70 0.08 -19.46 6.11
N HIS A 71 -0.82 -18.82 5.40
CA HIS A 71 -1.04 -19.01 3.98
C HIS A 71 -0.08 -18.14 3.16
N SER A 72 0.24 -18.58 1.96
CA SER A 72 1.21 -17.92 1.09
C SER A 72 0.55 -17.00 0.08
N THR A 73 1.18 -15.88 -0.17
CA THR A 73 0.84 -14.98 -1.26
C THR A 73 2.08 -14.30 -1.82
N SER A 74 1.93 -13.63 -2.94
CA SER A 74 3.00 -12.82 -3.52
C SER A 74 3.00 -11.42 -2.92
N GLY A 75 4.18 -10.89 -2.67
CA GLY A 75 4.40 -9.49 -2.33
C GLY A 75 5.09 -8.77 -3.47
N ASN A 76 4.58 -7.61 -3.84
CA ASN A 76 5.16 -6.75 -4.86
C ASN A 76 6.17 -5.82 -4.23
N TYR A 77 7.43 -5.89 -4.66
CA TYR A 77 8.48 -5.01 -4.15
C TYR A 77 8.18 -3.55 -4.49
N VAL A 78 8.25 -2.69 -3.48
CA VAL A 78 8.06 -1.25 -3.65
C VAL A 78 9.37 -0.64 -4.15
N GLU A 79 9.29 -0.03 -5.33
CA GLU A 79 10.42 0.70 -5.93
C GLU A 79 9.93 1.95 -6.65
N GLU A 80 10.85 2.87 -6.90
CA GLU A 80 10.55 4.13 -7.57
C GLU A 80 10.02 3.92 -8.99
N GLY A 81 8.96 4.64 -9.34
CA GLY A 81 8.32 4.59 -10.64
C GLY A 81 7.25 3.52 -10.79
N ARG A 82 7.16 2.58 -9.87
CA ARG A 82 6.15 1.52 -9.92
C ARG A 82 4.78 2.02 -9.44
N GLU A 83 3.72 1.50 -10.05
CA GLU A 83 2.35 1.79 -9.64
C GLU A 83 1.70 0.53 -9.05
N LEU A 84 1.17 0.67 -7.83
CA LEU A 84 0.44 -0.40 -7.15
C LEU A 84 -0.88 0.14 -6.59
N ALA A 85 -1.86 -0.75 -6.44
CA ALA A 85 -3.10 -0.45 -5.73
C ALA A 85 -2.88 -0.65 -4.24
N ILE A 86 -2.98 0.41 -3.47
CA ILE A 86 -2.76 0.41 -2.03
C ILE A 86 -4.08 0.53 -1.31
N LEU A 87 -4.30 -0.33 -0.31
CA LEU A 87 -5.47 -0.24 0.57
C LEU A 87 -5.34 0.99 1.46
N CYS A 88 -6.31 1.89 1.38
CA CYS A 88 -6.32 3.15 2.10
C CYS A 88 -7.62 3.31 2.91
N PRO A 89 -7.58 4.00 4.06
CA PRO A 89 -8.76 4.32 4.86
C PRO A 89 -9.55 5.47 4.25
N ALA A 90 -10.63 5.84 4.92
CA ALA A 90 -11.45 6.99 4.56
C ALA A 90 -10.62 8.26 4.36
N GLY A 91 -10.97 9.02 3.34
CA GLY A 91 -10.30 10.26 3.00
C GLY A 91 -10.56 10.68 1.55
N THR A 92 -10.15 11.87 1.21
CA THR A 92 -10.19 12.38 -0.16
C THR A 92 -8.79 12.33 -0.77
N TYR A 93 -8.65 11.50 -1.79
CA TYR A 93 -7.40 11.27 -2.51
C TYR A 93 -7.50 11.89 -3.89
N ALA A 94 -6.98 13.09 -4.04
CA ALA A 94 -6.84 13.74 -5.34
C ALA A 94 -5.55 13.28 -6.04
N LYS A 95 -5.42 13.56 -7.32
CA LYS A 95 -4.14 13.36 -8.02
C LYS A 95 -3.03 14.11 -7.32
N ASP A 96 -1.89 13.45 -7.23
CA ASP A 96 -0.68 13.95 -6.55
C ASP A 96 -0.82 14.15 -5.03
N THR A 97 -1.88 13.64 -4.42
CA THR A 97 -1.93 13.55 -2.96
C THR A 97 -0.79 12.65 -2.47
N PRO A 98 0.09 13.15 -1.59
CA PRO A 98 1.20 12.35 -1.06
C PRO A 98 0.70 11.27 -0.12
N ILE A 99 1.27 10.07 -0.24
CA ILE A 99 0.89 8.88 0.51
C ILE A 99 2.06 8.42 1.38
N LYS A 100 1.76 8.14 2.63
CA LYS A 100 2.68 7.56 3.62
C LYS A 100 2.22 6.19 4.07
N LEU A 101 3.07 5.48 4.81
CA LEU A 101 2.68 4.30 5.57
C LEU A 101 1.80 4.74 6.74
N GLY A 102 0.59 4.24 6.79
CA GLY A 102 -0.36 4.46 7.87
C GLY A 102 -0.47 3.28 8.82
N GLU A 103 -1.53 3.26 9.59
CA GLU A 103 -1.82 2.18 10.53
C GLU A 103 -2.18 0.87 9.80
N ASN A 104 -1.89 -0.25 10.44
CA ASN A 104 -2.21 -1.60 9.95
C ASN A 104 -1.63 -1.91 8.55
N GLY A 105 -0.54 -1.29 8.17
CA GLY A 105 0.06 -1.46 6.86
C GLY A 105 -0.72 -0.82 5.72
N GLN A 106 -1.75 -0.05 5.99
CA GLN A 106 -2.50 0.69 4.97
C GLN A 106 -1.73 1.92 4.51
N GLY A 107 -2.08 2.43 3.34
CA GLY A 107 -1.65 3.77 2.93
C GLY A 107 -2.42 4.83 3.71
N ALA A 108 -1.84 6.01 3.86
CA ALA A 108 -2.50 7.16 4.46
C ALA A 108 -2.04 8.44 3.76
N ILE A 109 -2.83 9.50 3.88
CA ILE A 109 -2.45 10.80 3.36
C ILE A 109 -1.31 11.36 4.22
N ALA A 110 -0.21 11.72 3.59
CA ALA A 110 0.88 12.45 4.25
C ALA A 110 0.50 13.94 4.32
N ASP A 111 0.41 14.46 5.51
CA ASP A 111 -0.05 15.83 5.77
C ASP A 111 0.93 16.67 6.59
N SER A 112 2.03 16.07 7.00
CA SER A 112 3.10 16.74 7.75
C SER A 112 4.40 16.72 6.96
N ASP A 113 5.18 17.78 7.06
CA ASP A 113 6.51 17.87 6.46
C ASP A 113 7.51 16.89 7.07
N THR A 114 7.17 16.29 8.22
CA THR A 114 7.96 15.22 8.86
C THR A 114 7.56 13.83 8.37
N ASP A 115 6.47 13.70 7.60
CA ASP A 115 6.04 12.41 7.09
C ASP A 115 6.97 11.89 5.98
N THR A 116 7.24 10.60 6.00
CA THR A 116 7.95 9.93 4.91
C THR A 116 6.98 9.62 3.78
N VAL A 117 7.08 10.35 2.68
CA VAL A 117 6.26 10.13 1.49
C VAL A 117 6.79 8.92 0.73
N LEU A 118 5.93 7.94 0.48
CA LEU A 118 6.24 6.75 -0.31
C LEU A 118 5.92 6.96 -1.79
N GLY A 119 4.90 7.72 -2.08
CA GLY A 119 4.44 7.96 -3.44
C GLY A 119 3.29 8.94 -3.49
N TYR A 120 2.67 9.03 -4.65
CA TYR A 120 1.59 9.98 -4.92
C TYR A 120 0.39 9.27 -5.54
N SER A 121 -0.80 9.65 -5.08
CA SER A 121 -2.06 9.17 -5.67
C SER A 121 -2.12 9.51 -7.16
N GLN A 122 -2.56 8.56 -7.96
CA GLN A 122 -2.87 8.76 -9.37
C GLN A 122 -4.38 8.83 -9.61
N ASP A 123 -5.16 8.70 -8.55
CA ASP A 123 -6.61 8.71 -8.58
C ASP A 123 -7.19 10.00 -8.00
N ASP A 124 -8.39 10.32 -8.46
CA ASP A 124 -9.30 11.26 -7.82
C ASP A 124 -10.44 10.45 -7.20
N ALA A 125 -10.41 10.24 -5.90
CA ALA A 125 -11.36 9.37 -5.22
C ALA A 125 -11.61 9.81 -3.78
N THR A 126 -12.83 9.61 -3.33
CA THR A 126 -13.20 9.78 -1.93
C THR A 126 -13.64 8.44 -1.36
N ILE A 127 -12.98 8.02 -0.28
CA ILE A 127 -13.36 6.82 0.48
C ILE A 127 -14.20 7.28 1.67
N ALA A 128 -15.40 6.72 1.78
CA ALA A 128 -16.36 7.09 2.81
C ALA A 128 -15.85 6.75 4.23
N ALA A 129 -16.36 7.48 5.22
CA ALA A 129 -16.05 7.22 6.62
C ALA A 129 -16.36 5.77 7.01
N GLY A 130 -15.44 5.12 7.71
CA GLY A 130 -15.54 3.72 8.14
C GLY A 130 -15.28 2.68 7.04
N ALA A 131 -15.01 3.11 5.82
CA ALA A 131 -14.67 2.22 4.71
C ALA A 131 -13.16 2.23 4.41
N THR A 132 -12.73 1.22 3.66
CA THR A 132 -11.42 1.16 3.02
C THR A 132 -11.60 0.86 1.54
N ASP A 133 -10.74 1.37 0.72
CA ASP A 133 -10.70 1.06 -0.71
C ASP A 133 -9.27 1.24 -1.24
N PHE A 134 -9.07 0.91 -2.50
CA PHE A 134 -7.78 0.94 -3.14
C PHE A 134 -7.55 2.25 -3.87
N ILE A 135 -6.37 2.81 -3.67
CA ILE A 135 -5.86 3.99 -4.39
C ILE A 135 -4.66 3.54 -5.22
N ARG A 136 -4.63 3.92 -6.48
CA ARG A 136 -3.46 3.72 -7.32
C ARG A 136 -2.38 4.71 -6.93
N VAL A 137 -1.26 4.21 -6.48
CA VAL A 137 -0.12 5.02 -6.01
C VAL A 137 1.08 4.76 -6.91
N ARG A 138 1.68 5.81 -7.44
CA ARG A 138 2.99 5.77 -8.07
C ARG A 138 4.04 6.08 -7.03
N PHE A 139 4.94 5.12 -6.81
CA PHE A 139 5.99 5.26 -5.82
C PHE A 139 7.09 6.20 -6.33
N ARG A 140 7.39 7.16 -5.53
CA ARG A 140 8.41 8.17 -5.78
C ARG A 140 8.79 8.82 -4.47
N VAL A 141 10.09 8.97 -4.24
CA VAL A 141 10.59 9.73 -3.09
C VAL A 141 10.14 11.19 -3.20
N GLY A 142 9.65 11.73 -2.12
CA GLY A 142 9.17 13.11 -2.09
C GLY A 142 8.99 13.63 -0.68
N THR A 143 8.57 14.86 -0.59
CA THR A 143 8.28 15.54 0.67
C THR A 143 6.91 16.19 0.57
N VAL A 144 6.27 16.36 1.72
CA VAL A 144 5.08 17.20 1.82
C VAL A 144 5.55 18.65 1.86
N ALA A 145 4.94 19.49 1.04
CA ALA A 145 5.22 20.92 1.12
C ALA A 145 4.86 21.44 2.53
N PRO A 146 5.71 22.27 3.15
CA PRO A 146 5.35 22.91 4.41
C PRO A 146 4.02 23.63 4.23
N ALA A 147 3.14 23.53 5.24
CA ALA A 147 1.95 24.36 5.25
C ALA A 147 2.41 25.80 5.05
N THR A 148 1.91 26.46 3.99
CA THR A 148 2.09 27.90 3.84
C THR A 148 1.43 28.52 5.05
N GLY A 149 2.23 28.88 6.05
CA GLY A 149 1.75 29.64 7.17
C GLY A 149 1.04 30.85 6.59
N GLY A 150 -0.26 31.00 6.86
CA GLY A 150 -0.96 32.22 6.55
C GLY A 150 -0.25 33.35 7.29
N GLY A 151 0.80 33.87 6.67
CA GLY A 151 1.45 35.07 7.13
C GLY A 151 0.55 36.22 6.76
N GLU A 152 0.02 36.87 7.76
CA GLU A 152 -0.68 38.16 7.72
C GLU A 152 -1.94 38.21 6.89
#